data_0ad768c97fcc8c765eacb114e18a63f2
#
_entry.id   0ad768c97fcc8c765eacb114e18a63f2
#
_cell.length_a   1.000
_cell.length_b   1.000
_cell.length_c   1.000
_cell.angle_alpha   90.00
_cell.angle_beta   90.00
_cell.angle_gamma   90.00
#
_symmetry.space_group_name_H-M   'P 1'
#
loop_
_entity.id
_entity.type
_entity.pdbx_description
1 polymer ?
#
loop_
_entity_poly.entity_id
_entity_poly.type
_entity_poly.pdbx_seq_one_letter_code
_entity_poly.pdbx_strand_id
1 'polypeptide(L)'
;IKELERTAVDYFQKVPVSKLIFSDYTPIHFEKITLPNGTVYTEKSADIGGWHQGDMREAVGKALVSTGINNANLGIVASSGYSQQYNRLTNHITAHTNIGYYNNGVVVHGGSGGGGIVTLENTLHNEWSHELGHNYGLGHYVAGGTSHGPDTSWGWDGYYKRFIANFDWKRSPQSNIRPDNQEVVKPFMDKYTYLWDAMSGGYDHQNGIISRYTLHHPYVARIIQDWLKNGAVVINNDYMVWDELKNIYVYKGTNFKVPIKKGVP
;
A
#
# COMPACT_ATOMS: atom_id res chain seq x y z
N ILE A 1 4.72 8.24 -10.47
CA ILE A 1 3.50 8.64 -9.70
C ILE A 1 2.93 9.91 -10.32
N LYS A 2 1.63 9.92 -10.64
CA LYS A 2 0.99 11.14 -11.13
C LYS A 2 0.91 12.18 -10.02
N GLU A 3 1.39 13.40 -10.27
CA GLU A 3 1.33 14.52 -9.35
C GLU A 3 1.85 14.14 -7.94
N LEU A 4 3.12 13.77 -7.87
CA LEU A 4 3.77 13.23 -6.66
C LEU A 4 3.46 14.03 -5.38
N GLU A 5 3.59 15.35 -5.43
CA GLU A 5 3.34 16.22 -4.28
C GLU A 5 1.89 16.12 -3.78
N ARG A 6 0.93 16.19 -4.70
CA ARG A 6 -0.49 16.06 -4.36
C ARG A 6 -0.81 14.67 -3.85
N THR A 7 -0.22 13.62 -4.47
CA THR A 7 -0.36 12.24 -3.98
C THR A 7 0.13 12.11 -2.55
N ALA A 8 1.30 12.65 -2.25
CA ALA A 8 1.86 12.60 -0.91
C ALA A 8 0.94 13.30 0.12
N VAL A 9 0.45 14.50 -0.21
CA VAL A 9 -0.44 15.26 0.68
C VAL A 9 -1.78 14.53 0.87
N ASP A 10 -2.41 14.09 -0.21
CA ASP A 10 -3.71 13.43 -0.15
C ASP A 10 -3.65 12.10 0.62
N TYR A 11 -2.60 11.31 0.39
CA TYR A 11 -2.43 10.02 1.07
C TYR A 11 -2.03 10.19 2.55
N PHE A 12 -1.15 11.13 2.86
CA PHE A 12 -0.75 11.42 4.24
C PHE A 12 -1.95 11.67 5.15
N GLN A 13 -2.99 12.32 4.64
CA GLN A 13 -4.20 12.61 5.38
C GLN A 13 -5.11 11.39 5.61
N LYS A 14 -4.82 10.26 4.98
CA LYS A 14 -5.64 9.04 5.04
C LYS A 14 -5.00 7.92 5.85
N VAL A 15 -3.74 8.05 6.18
CA VAL A 15 -2.98 7.04 6.90
C VAL A 15 -2.45 7.63 8.20
N PRO A 16 -2.54 6.91 9.33
CA PRO A 16 -2.19 7.44 10.66
C PRO A 16 -0.68 7.42 10.90
N VAL A 17 0.07 8.14 10.10
CA VAL A 17 1.53 8.29 10.22
C VAL A 17 1.91 9.71 10.60
N SER A 18 2.96 9.86 11.40
CA SER A 18 3.46 11.18 11.80
C SER A 18 4.35 11.83 10.73
N LYS A 19 4.92 11.02 9.86
CA LYS A 19 5.78 11.45 8.77
C LYS A 19 5.64 10.49 7.59
N LEU A 20 5.59 11.04 6.39
CA LEU A 20 5.56 10.30 5.14
C LEU A 20 6.58 10.90 4.20
N ILE A 21 7.41 10.05 3.60
CA ILE A 21 8.40 10.45 2.60
C ILE A 21 8.06 9.70 1.32
N PHE A 22 7.87 10.44 0.24
CA PHE A 22 7.74 9.90 -1.08
C PHE A 22 9.00 10.17 -1.89
N SER A 23 9.45 9.15 -2.61
CA SER A 23 10.50 9.29 -3.62
C SER A 23 9.98 8.72 -4.93
N ASP A 24 10.18 9.43 -6.01
CA ASP A 24 9.80 8.98 -7.35
C ASP A 24 11.03 8.49 -8.10
N TYR A 25 10.87 7.43 -8.85
CA TYR A 25 11.91 6.85 -9.69
C TYR A 25 11.56 7.01 -11.15
N THR A 26 12.58 7.26 -11.97
CA THR A 26 12.42 7.27 -13.41
C THR A 26 11.88 5.92 -13.89
N PRO A 27 10.89 5.89 -14.79
CA PRO A 27 10.41 4.64 -15.37
C PRO A 27 11.54 3.81 -15.97
N ILE A 28 11.53 2.52 -15.71
CA ILE A 28 12.51 1.58 -16.22
C ILE A 28 11.90 0.85 -17.42
N HIS A 29 12.63 0.82 -18.53
CA HIS A 29 12.26 0.07 -19.71
C HIS A 29 13.34 -0.98 -20.00
N PHE A 30 12.92 -2.22 -20.17
CA PHE A 30 13.80 -3.32 -20.51
C PHE A 30 13.53 -3.79 -21.94
N GLU A 31 14.51 -3.72 -22.80
CA GLU A 31 14.49 -4.34 -24.14
C GLU A 31 14.93 -5.80 -24.10
N LYS A 32 15.77 -6.12 -23.11
CA LYS A 32 16.25 -7.48 -22.86
C LYS A 32 16.17 -7.79 -21.39
N ILE A 33 15.60 -8.93 -21.07
CA ILE A 33 15.46 -9.37 -19.68
C ILE A 33 16.07 -10.77 -19.55
N THR A 34 16.90 -10.95 -18.52
CA THR A 34 17.35 -12.28 -18.12
C THR A 34 16.74 -12.59 -16.77
N LEU A 35 15.91 -13.61 -16.69
CA LEU A 35 15.30 -14.07 -15.46
C LEU A 35 16.31 -14.84 -14.59
N PRO A 36 16.05 -14.95 -13.27
CA PRO A 36 16.94 -15.69 -12.37
C PRO A 36 17.15 -17.16 -12.75
N ASN A 37 16.22 -17.79 -13.45
CA ASN A 37 16.31 -19.16 -13.97
C ASN A 37 17.14 -19.28 -15.27
N GLY A 38 17.70 -18.17 -15.76
CA GLY A 38 18.48 -18.10 -16.99
C GLY A 38 17.67 -17.87 -18.27
N THR A 39 16.35 -17.79 -18.20
CA THR A 39 15.52 -17.48 -19.37
C THR A 39 15.79 -16.07 -19.85
N VAL A 40 15.97 -15.91 -21.16
CA VAL A 40 16.25 -14.61 -21.78
C VAL A 40 15.10 -14.24 -22.71
N TYR A 41 14.56 -13.06 -22.51
CA TYR A 41 13.56 -12.45 -23.38
C TYR A 41 14.15 -11.23 -24.08
N THR A 42 13.98 -11.14 -25.39
CA THR A 42 14.35 -9.98 -26.23
C THR A 42 13.16 -9.35 -26.91
N GLU A 43 12.00 -9.97 -26.82
CA GLU A 43 10.74 -9.49 -27.38
C GLU A 43 9.63 -9.61 -26.34
N LYS A 44 9.00 -10.78 -26.24
CA LYS A 44 7.90 -11.04 -25.34
C LYS A 44 8.15 -12.26 -24.47
N SER A 45 7.49 -12.33 -23.34
CA SER A 45 7.44 -13.54 -22.53
C SER A 45 6.66 -14.64 -23.26
N ALA A 46 7.10 -15.88 -23.12
CA ALA A 46 6.36 -17.04 -23.54
C ALA A 46 5.17 -17.37 -22.63
N ASP A 47 5.12 -16.73 -21.46
CA ASP A 47 4.06 -16.92 -20.48
C ASP A 47 2.75 -16.23 -20.90
N ILE A 48 1.67 -16.57 -20.21
CA ILE A 48 0.38 -15.91 -20.34
C ILE A 48 0.27 -14.87 -19.22
N GLY A 49 0.17 -13.61 -19.61
CA GLY A 49 0.00 -12.52 -18.66
C GLY A 49 -1.45 -12.36 -18.23
N GLY A 50 -1.63 -11.99 -16.97
CA GLY A 50 -2.91 -11.56 -16.40
C GLY A 50 -2.69 -10.48 -15.35
N TRP A 51 -3.76 -9.85 -14.91
CA TRP A 51 -3.67 -8.76 -13.95
C TRP A 51 -2.89 -9.15 -12.66
N HIS A 52 -3.12 -10.38 -12.18
CA HIS A 52 -2.47 -10.94 -10.98
C HIS A 52 -1.35 -11.95 -11.27
N GLN A 53 -0.98 -12.18 -12.52
CA GLN A 53 -0.05 -13.25 -12.85
C GLN A 53 0.86 -12.91 -14.04
N GLY A 54 1.97 -13.63 -14.13
CA GLY A 54 2.94 -13.56 -15.21
C GLY A 54 4.36 -13.26 -14.71
N ASP A 55 5.34 -13.78 -15.43
CA ASP A 55 6.76 -13.67 -15.07
C ASP A 55 7.28 -12.21 -15.08
N MET A 56 6.75 -11.36 -15.98
CA MET A 56 7.11 -9.94 -15.99
C MET A 56 6.66 -9.24 -14.68
N ARG A 57 5.55 -9.67 -14.11
CA ARG A 57 5.07 -9.18 -12.83
C ARG A 57 5.89 -9.74 -11.68
N GLU A 58 6.04 -11.05 -11.61
CA GLU A 58 6.61 -11.72 -10.44
C GLU A 58 8.15 -11.67 -10.45
N ALA A 59 8.77 -12.06 -11.55
CA ALA A 59 10.23 -12.14 -11.62
C ALA A 59 10.88 -10.80 -11.95
N VAL A 60 10.23 -9.92 -12.71
CA VAL A 60 10.80 -8.64 -13.08
C VAL A 60 10.34 -7.52 -12.15
N GLY A 61 9.05 -7.21 -12.10
CA GLY A 61 8.54 -6.08 -11.31
C GLY A 61 8.81 -6.24 -9.82
N LYS A 62 8.51 -7.40 -9.26
CA LYS A 62 8.70 -7.65 -7.83
C LYS A 62 10.13 -8.10 -7.50
N ALA A 63 10.57 -9.23 -8.03
CA ALA A 63 11.81 -9.85 -7.58
C ALA A 63 13.07 -9.09 -8.03
N LEU A 64 13.09 -8.58 -9.26
CA LEU A 64 14.25 -7.86 -9.77
C LEU A 64 14.21 -6.39 -9.38
N VAL A 65 13.18 -5.65 -9.81
CA VAL A 65 13.15 -4.18 -9.69
C VAL A 65 12.87 -3.74 -8.25
N SER A 66 11.73 -4.11 -7.69
CA SER A 66 11.34 -3.62 -6.36
C SER A 66 12.24 -4.15 -5.25
N THR A 67 12.65 -5.42 -5.34
CA THR A 67 13.63 -5.99 -4.42
C THR A 67 15.00 -5.31 -4.60
N GLY A 68 15.41 -5.03 -5.83
CA GLY A 68 16.63 -4.30 -6.14
C GLY A 68 16.63 -2.89 -5.54
N ILE A 69 15.52 -2.16 -5.65
CA ILE A 69 15.34 -0.84 -5.03
C ILE A 69 15.43 -0.94 -3.50
N ASN A 70 14.77 -1.92 -2.89
CA ASN A 70 14.84 -2.15 -1.45
C ASN A 70 16.27 -2.46 -1.00
N ASN A 71 16.99 -3.30 -1.74
CA ASN A 71 18.37 -3.61 -1.46
C ASN A 71 19.28 -2.39 -1.56
N ALA A 72 19.11 -1.59 -2.61
CA ALA A 72 19.93 -0.39 -2.83
C ALA A 72 19.72 0.65 -1.74
N ASN A 73 18.47 0.86 -1.31
CA ASN A 73 18.12 1.89 -0.34
C ASN A 73 18.34 1.47 1.11
N LEU A 74 18.10 0.21 1.42
CA LEU A 74 18.04 -0.28 2.80
C LEU A 74 19.14 -1.31 3.11
N GLY A 75 19.86 -1.79 2.11
CA GLY A 75 20.82 -2.90 2.27
C GLY A 75 20.16 -4.23 2.62
N ILE A 76 18.86 -4.35 2.41
CA ILE A 76 18.09 -5.55 2.71
C ILE A 76 18.14 -6.46 1.49
N VAL A 77 18.62 -7.68 1.68
CA VAL A 77 18.55 -8.73 0.66
C VAL A 77 17.38 -9.63 0.98
N ALA A 78 16.34 -9.57 0.19
CA ALA A 78 15.27 -10.55 0.26
C ALA A 78 15.76 -11.86 -0.38
N SER A 79 15.70 -12.96 0.34
CA SER A 79 16.10 -14.27 -0.16
C SER A 79 15.08 -14.88 -1.13
N SER A 80 13.87 -14.34 -1.17
CA SER A 80 12.84 -14.69 -2.16
C SER A 80 12.02 -13.46 -2.51
N GLY A 81 11.77 -13.27 -3.79
CA GLY A 81 10.94 -12.16 -4.29
C GLY A 81 9.47 -12.21 -3.85
N TYR A 82 9.08 -13.28 -3.18
CA TYR A 82 7.72 -13.47 -2.68
C TYR A 82 7.62 -13.29 -1.16
N SER A 83 8.75 -13.15 -0.47
CA SER A 83 8.72 -13.09 0.99
C SER A 83 8.25 -11.74 1.48
N GLN A 84 7.10 -11.73 2.07
CA GLN A 84 6.51 -10.56 2.72
C GLN A 84 7.00 -10.34 4.15
N GLN A 85 7.97 -11.11 4.61
CA GLN A 85 8.36 -11.15 6.02
C GLN A 85 9.31 -10.02 6.43
N TYR A 86 10.00 -9.40 5.48
CA TYR A 86 11.07 -8.43 5.76
C TYR A 86 10.58 -7.02 6.02
N ASN A 87 9.33 -6.75 5.75
CA ASN A 87 8.73 -5.45 5.91
C ASN A 87 8.75 -4.91 7.35
N ARG A 88 8.92 -5.78 8.31
CA ARG A 88 9.00 -5.41 9.72
C ARG A 88 10.33 -4.76 10.13
N LEU A 89 11.31 -4.78 9.27
CA LEU A 89 12.60 -4.13 9.55
C LEU A 89 12.56 -2.63 9.27
N THR A 90 11.67 -2.21 8.38
CA THR A 90 11.47 -0.80 8.04
C THR A 90 10.04 -0.58 7.60
N ASN A 91 9.54 0.63 7.76
CA ASN A 91 8.24 1.03 7.21
C ASN A 91 8.40 1.55 5.77
N HIS A 92 9.24 0.88 4.97
CA HIS A 92 9.49 1.21 3.59
C HIS A 92 8.60 0.38 2.67
N ILE A 93 8.04 1.03 1.69
CA ILE A 93 7.18 0.40 0.67
C ILE A 93 7.65 0.87 -0.70
N THR A 94 8.01 -0.09 -1.56
CA THR A 94 8.26 0.18 -2.97
C THR A 94 7.00 -0.13 -3.76
N ALA A 95 6.38 0.91 -4.33
CA ALA A 95 5.23 0.79 -5.19
C ALA A 95 5.64 0.92 -6.66
N HIS A 96 5.11 0.05 -7.50
CA HIS A 96 5.36 0.08 -8.93
C HIS A 96 4.09 -0.24 -9.73
N THR A 97 4.00 0.33 -10.92
CA THR A 97 3.12 -0.14 -11.99
C THR A 97 3.98 -0.94 -12.95
N ASN A 98 3.58 -2.17 -13.24
CA ASN A 98 4.31 -3.04 -14.13
C ASN A 98 3.49 -3.34 -15.38
N ILE A 99 4.10 -3.19 -16.53
CA ILE A 99 3.53 -3.51 -17.84
C ILE A 99 4.40 -4.57 -18.48
N GLY A 100 3.82 -5.73 -18.77
CA GLY A 100 4.50 -6.85 -19.42
C GLY A 100 3.99 -7.12 -20.82
N TYR A 101 4.89 -7.54 -21.70
CA TYR A 101 4.52 -8.05 -23.02
C TYR A 101 4.60 -9.58 -23.00
N TYR A 102 3.46 -10.22 -23.21
CA TYR A 102 3.25 -11.66 -23.07
C TYR A 102 2.81 -12.30 -24.38
N ASN A 103 2.71 -13.61 -24.37
CA ASN A 103 2.22 -14.34 -25.53
C ASN A 103 0.78 -13.97 -25.89
N ASN A 104 -0.03 -13.58 -24.92
CA ASN A 104 -1.41 -13.10 -25.13
C ASN A 104 -1.52 -11.56 -25.26
N GLY A 105 -0.40 -10.84 -25.42
CA GLY A 105 -0.38 -9.39 -25.63
C GLY A 105 0.18 -8.60 -24.46
N VAL A 106 -0.06 -7.29 -24.48
CA VAL A 106 0.38 -6.36 -23.41
C VAL A 106 -0.58 -6.44 -22.24
N VAL A 107 -0.03 -6.58 -21.03
CA VAL A 107 -0.81 -6.66 -19.80
C VAL A 107 -0.28 -5.63 -18.80
N VAL A 108 -1.18 -4.85 -18.23
CA VAL A 108 -0.91 -4.00 -17.05
C VAL A 108 -1.25 -4.83 -15.82
N HIS A 109 -0.32 -4.87 -14.88
CA HIS A 109 -0.48 -5.62 -13.65
C HIS A 109 -0.89 -4.73 -12.50
N GLY A 110 -1.61 -5.30 -11.55
CA GLY A 110 -2.05 -4.60 -10.35
C GLY A 110 -2.37 -5.56 -9.20
N GLY A 111 -3.06 -5.02 -8.20
CA GLY A 111 -3.75 -5.77 -7.18
C GLY A 111 -2.87 -6.63 -6.29
N SER A 112 -1.70 -6.18 -5.87
CA SER A 112 -0.99 -6.86 -4.79
C SER A 112 -0.17 -5.92 -3.93
N GLY A 113 -0.29 -6.12 -2.64
CA GLY A 113 0.50 -5.44 -1.62
C GLY A 113 0.93 -6.39 -0.52
N GLY A 114 1.94 -5.98 0.22
CA GLY A 114 2.51 -6.71 1.33
C GLY A 114 4.03 -6.87 1.20
N GLY A 115 4.69 -7.08 2.33
CA GLY A 115 6.12 -7.30 2.34
C GLY A 115 7.01 -6.15 1.89
N GLY A 116 6.49 -4.93 1.86
CA GLY A 116 7.23 -3.75 1.39
C GLY A 116 7.20 -3.58 -0.12
N ILE A 117 6.40 -4.36 -0.85
CA ILE A 117 6.28 -4.28 -2.31
C ILE A 117 4.81 -4.20 -2.68
N VAL A 118 4.47 -3.26 -3.55
CA VAL A 118 3.12 -3.05 -4.03
C VAL A 118 3.11 -2.97 -5.55
N THR A 119 2.28 -3.80 -6.18
CA THR A 119 2.03 -3.77 -7.62
C THR A 119 0.66 -3.15 -7.87
N LEU A 120 0.62 -2.09 -8.64
CA LEU A 120 -0.57 -1.29 -8.88
C LEU A 120 -0.81 -1.13 -10.37
N GLU A 121 -2.04 -1.26 -10.80
CA GLU A 121 -2.46 -0.80 -12.12
C GLU A 121 -2.49 0.73 -12.14
N ASN A 122 -2.93 1.34 -11.04
CA ASN A 122 -3.04 2.77 -10.92
C ASN A 122 -2.50 3.27 -9.57
N THR A 123 -1.82 4.41 -9.58
CA THR A 123 -1.33 5.08 -8.36
C THR A 123 -2.37 5.98 -7.69
N LEU A 124 -3.62 5.90 -8.11
CA LEU A 124 -4.76 6.66 -7.58
C LEU A 124 -5.82 5.71 -7.08
N HIS A 125 -6.79 6.27 -6.37
CA HIS A 125 -8.00 5.59 -5.93
C HIS A 125 -7.79 4.55 -4.84
N ASN A 126 -8.75 3.66 -4.73
CA ASN A 126 -8.75 2.68 -3.65
C ASN A 126 -7.70 1.59 -3.81
N GLU A 127 -7.31 1.22 -5.01
CA GLU A 127 -6.25 0.23 -5.23
C GLU A 127 -4.97 0.64 -4.47
N TRP A 128 -4.56 1.90 -4.58
CA TRP A 128 -3.43 2.43 -3.80
C TRP A 128 -3.63 2.24 -2.30
N SER A 129 -4.76 2.71 -1.76
CA SER A 129 -5.02 2.63 -0.31
C SER A 129 -5.12 1.18 0.18
N HIS A 130 -5.70 0.30 -0.63
CA HIS A 130 -5.89 -1.12 -0.36
C HIS A 130 -4.56 -1.87 -0.35
N GLU A 131 -3.81 -1.77 -1.42
CA GLU A 131 -2.56 -2.53 -1.56
C GLU A 131 -1.48 -2.03 -0.59
N LEU A 132 -1.42 -0.71 -0.34
CA LEU A 132 -0.58 -0.21 0.74
C LEU A 132 -1.07 -0.68 2.11
N GLY A 133 -2.37 -0.84 2.29
CA GLY A 133 -2.96 -1.39 3.51
C GLY A 133 -2.40 -2.76 3.87
N HIS A 134 -2.21 -3.64 2.90
CA HIS A 134 -1.59 -4.94 3.12
C HIS A 134 -0.17 -4.85 3.68
N ASN A 135 0.57 -3.78 3.38
CA ASN A 135 1.90 -3.56 3.93
C ASN A 135 1.90 -3.18 5.41
N TYR A 136 0.75 -2.81 5.94
CA TYR A 136 0.53 -2.59 7.38
C TYR A 136 -0.06 -3.82 8.08
N GLY A 137 0.01 -5.00 7.46
CA GLY A 137 -0.51 -6.24 8.01
C GLY A 137 -2.03 -6.39 7.95
N LEU A 138 -2.71 -5.54 7.20
CA LEU A 138 -4.15 -5.63 7.05
C LEU A 138 -4.54 -6.79 6.11
N GLY A 139 -5.56 -7.54 6.51
CA GLY A 139 -6.25 -8.49 5.66
C GLY A 139 -7.43 -7.85 4.93
N HIS A 140 -8.12 -8.63 4.10
CA HIS A 140 -9.40 -8.21 3.56
C HIS A 140 -10.46 -8.25 4.66
N TYR A 141 -11.26 -7.21 4.73
CA TYR A 141 -12.45 -7.21 5.57
C TYR A 141 -13.66 -7.64 4.76
N VAL A 142 -14.60 -8.19 5.46
CA VAL A 142 -15.82 -8.84 5.00
C VAL A 142 -16.28 -8.45 3.60
N ALA A 143 -16.44 -9.43 2.73
CA ALA A 143 -16.85 -9.23 1.34
C ALA A 143 -18.08 -8.32 1.24
N GLY A 144 -17.93 -7.18 0.56
CA GLY A 144 -18.96 -6.16 0.45
C GLY A 144 -19.25 -5.42 1.75
N GLY A 145 -18.45 -5.64 2.78
CA GLY A 145 -18.57 -4.97 4.07
C GLY A 145 -17.98 -3.58 4.01
N THR A 146 -18.41 -2.80 4.91
CA THR A 146 -17.96 -1.53 5.13
C THR A 146 -17.61 -1.17 6.37
N SER A 147 -17.45 -0.09 6.55
CA SER A 147 -16.81 0.31 7.63
C SER A 147 -17.13 1.56 8.33
N HIS A 148 -17.42 2.57 7.66
CA HIS A 148 -17.84 3.80 8.29
C HIS A 148 -19.29 3.72 8.78
N GLY A 149 -19.60 4.53 9.78
CA GLY A 149 -20.92 4.60 10.40
C GLY A 149 -21.10 5.94 11.11
N PRO A 150 -22.22 6.11 11.86
CA PRO A 150 -22.55 7.37 12.51
C PRO A 150 -21.56 7.80 13.59
N ASP A 151 -20.80 6.85 14.11
CA ASP A 151 -19.80 7.05 15.17
C ASP A 151 -18.35 7.15 14.63
N THR A 152 -18.18 7.14 13.31
CA THR A 152 -16.87 7.32 12.71
C THR A 152 -16.59 8.77 12.37
N SER A 153 -15.34 9.17 12.55
CA SER A 153 -14.93 10.54 12.29
C SER A 153 -14.92 10.88 10.81
N TRP A 154 -15.22 12.13 10.50
CA TRP A 154 -14.87 12.70 9.22
C TRP A 154 -13.38 13.00 9.17
N GLY A 155 -12.79 12.89 7.98
CA GLY A 155 -11.44 13.34 7.74
C GLY A 155 -11.40 14.87 7.50
N TRP A 156 -10.22 15.43 7.59
CA TRP A 156 -9.95 16.80 7.18
C TRP A 156 -8.90 16.82 6.08
N ASP A 157 -9.24 17.47 4.97
CA ASP A 157 -8.31 17.72 3.89
C ASP A 157 -7.60 19.06 4.14
N GLY A 158 -6.37 19.01 4.63
CA GLY A 158 -5.59 20.21 4.96
C GLY A 158 -5.14 20.99 3.74
N TYR A 159 -5.03 20.34 2.57
CA TYR A 159 -4.67 21.00 1.32
C TYR A 159 -5.82 21.83 0.76
N TYR A 160 -6.99 21.19 0.62
CA TYR A 160 -8.19 21.86 0.10
C TYR A 160 -9.02 22.55 1.20
N LYS A 161 -8.60 22.45 2.47
CA LYS A 161 -9.27 23.06 3.63
C LYS A 161 -10.77 22.71 3.71
N ARG A 162 -11.07 21.43 3.60
CA ARG A 162 -12.45 20.92 3.59
C ARG A 162 -12.58 19.63 4.37
N PHE A 163 -13.78 19.31 4.80
CA PHE A 163 -14.08 18.01 5.38
C PHE A 163 -14.11 16.91 4.33
N ILE A 164 -13.67 15.73 4.73
CA ILE A 164 -13.83 14.49 3.99
C ILE A 164 -14.93 13.72 4.70
N ALA A 165 -16.10 13.63 4.07
CA ALA A 165 -17.25 12.94 4.63
C ALA A 165 -16.99 11.43 4.73
N ASN A 166 -17.64 10.79 5.70
CA ASN A 166 -17.62 9.34 5.89
C ASN A 166 -18.80 8.64 5.19
N PHE A 167 -19.54 9.33 4.34
CA PHE A 167 -20.60 8.77 3.52
C PHE A 167 -20.55 9.28 2.07
N ASP A 168 -21.14 8.49 1.17
CA ASP A 168 -21.24 8.80 -0.25
C ASP A 168 -22.66 9.23 -0.61
N TRP A 169 -22.82 10.50 -0.98
CA TRP A 169 -24.13 11.05 -1.38
C TRP A 169 -24.53 10.74 -2.83
N LYS A 170 -23.68 10.06 -3.59
CA LYS A 170 -23.97 9.68 -4.97
C LYS A 170 -24.47 8.26 -5.12
N ARG A 171 -24.24 7.43 -4.13
CA ARG A 171 -24.68 6.03 -4.16
C ARG A 171 -26.13 5.88 -3.77
N SER A 172 -26.77 4.89 -4.39
CA SER A 172 -28.07 4.41 -3.93
C SER A 172 -27.96 3.91 -2.49
N PRO A 173 -28.95 4.19 -1.64
CA PRO A 173 -28.92 3.78 -0.24
C PRO A 173 -28.73 2.28 -0.08
N GLN A 174 -27.75 1.89 0.69
CA GLN A 174 -27.52 0.48 1.08
C GLN A 174 -26.91 0.41 2.47
N SER A 175 -27.27 -0.63 3.18
CA SER A 175 -26.66 -0.94 4.47
C SER A 175 -25.27 -1.54 4.28
N ASN A 176 -24.45 -1.34 5.28
CA ASN A 176 -23.07 -1.78 5.33
C ASN A 176 -22.83 -2.63 6.58
N ILE A 177 -21.65 -3.22 6.74
CA ILE A 177 -21.27 -4.03 7.88
C ILE A 177 -19.99 -3.46 8.52
N ARG A 178 -19.95 -3.39 9.82
CA ARG A 178 -18.76 -2.95 10.56
C ARG A 178 -17.66 -4.00 10.51
N PRO A 179 -16.39 -3.61 10.38
CA PRO A 179 -15.29 -4.57 10.34
C PRO A 179 -14.96 -5.19 11.70
N ASP A 180 -15.28 -4.50 12.79
CA ASP A 180 -14.91 -4.89 14.15
C ASP A 180 -15.87 -5.90 14.78
N ASN A 181 -17.18 -5.71 14.61
CA ASN A 181 -18.19 -6.50 15.29
C ASN A 181 -19.29 -7.07 14.37
N GLN A 182 -19.17 -6.87 13.07
CA GLN A 182 -20.12 -7.35 12.06
C GLN A 182 -21.55 -6.76 12.19
N GLU A 183 -21.68 -5.65 12.90
CA GLU A 183 -22.96 -4.96 13.04
C GLU A 183 -23.38 -4.32 11.72
N VAL A 184 -24.69 -4.41 11.41
CA VAL A 184 -25.25 -3.78 10.22
C VAL A 184 -25.43 -2.28 10.46
N VAL A 185 -24.80 -1.47 9.62
CA VAL A 185 -24.91 -0.02 9.63
C VAL A 185 -25.87 0.42 8.53
N LYS A 186 -27.01 0.99 8.94
CA LYS A 186 -28.00 1.53 8.00
C LYS A 186 -27.48 2.81 7.34
N PRO A 187 -27.97 3.16 6.12
CA PRO A 187 -27.63 4.42 5.48
C PRO A 187 -27.97 5.61 6.39
N PHE A 188 -27.14 6.65 6.33
CA PHE A 188 -27.42 7.90 7.03
C PHE A 188 -28.72 8.52 6.49
N MET A 189 -29.65 8.78 7.39
CA MET A 189 -31.01 9.29 7.06
C MET A 189 -31.74 8.40 6.04
N ASP A 190 -31.48 7.10 6.00
CA ASP A 190 -32.01 6.16 5.00
C ASP A 190 -31.73 6.58 3.54
N LYS A 191 -30.79 7.48 3.33
CA LYS A 191 -30.53 8.10 2.03
C LYS A 191 -29.07 7.98 1.57
N TYR A 192 -28.11 8.03 2.49
CA TYR A 192 -26.69 8.11 2.13
C TYR A 192 -25.94 6.91 2.66
N THR A 193 -25.31 6.16 1.77
CA THR A 193 -24.48 5.01 2.11
C THR A 193 -23.19 5.47 2.77
N TYR A 194 -22.82 4.89 3.90
CA TYR A 194 -21.52 5.14 4.49
C TYR A 194 -20.40 4.61 3.59
N LEU A 195 -19.23 5.27 3.64
CA LEU A 195 -18.08 4.87 2.85
C LEU A 195 -17.53 3.53 3.31
N TRP A 196 -16.92 2.82 2.40
CA TRP A 196 -16.20 1.60 2.68
C TRP A 196 -14.77 1.91 3.09
N ASP A 197 -14.24 1.09 3.97
CA ASP A 197 -12.81 1.08 4.26
C ASP A 197 -12.02 0.60 3.03
N ALA A 198 -10.78 1.03 2.92
CA ALA A 198 -9.91 0.63 1.83
C ALA A 198 -9.81 -0.90 1.68
N MET A 199 -9.84 -1.64 2.79
CA MET A 199 -9.70 -3.09 2.82
C MET A 199 -10.99 -3.86 2.55
N SER A 200 -12.10 -3.15 2.32
CA SER A 200 -13.42 -3.76 2.10
C SER A 200 -13.78 -4.01 0.65
N GLY A 201 -12.86 -3.96 -0.28
CA GLY A 201 -13.13 -4.42 -1.63
C GLY A 201 -12.74 -3.57 -2.81
N GLY A 202 -11.91 -2.60 -2.64
CA GLY A 202 -11.25 -1.99 -3.80
C GLY A 202 -12.10 -1.14 -4.72
N TYR A 203 -13.11 -0.46 -4.21
CA TYR A 203 -13.94 0.42 -5.04
C TYR A 203 -13.43 1.87 -5.11
N ASP A 204 -13.55 2.46 -6.28
CA ASP A 204 -13.21 3.86 -6.58
C ASP A 204 -14.23 4.88 -6.06
N HIS A 205 -14.80 4.67 -4.89
CA HIS A 205 -15.92 5.49 -4.43
C HIS A 205 -15.58 6.93 -4.11
N GLN A 206 -14.30 7.21 -3.90
CA GLN A 206 -13.85 8.56 -3.54
C GLN A 206 -13.18 9.29 -4.68
N ASN A 207 -13.34 8.79 -5.84
CA ASN A 207 -12.87 9.18 -7.14
C ASN A 207 -12.82 10.70 -7.35
N GLY A 208 -11.82 11.34 -6.79
CA GLY A 208 -11.45 12.73 -7.06
C GLY A 208 -12.39 13.81 -6.52
N ILE A 209 -13.60 13.48 -6.08
CA ILE A 209 -14.57 14.48 -5.59
C ILE A 209 -14.36 14.75 -4.11
N ILE A 210 -14.23 13.69 -3.32
CA ILE A 210 -14.02 13.80 -1.88
C ILE A 210 -12.53 13.70 -1.57
N SER A 211 -11.90 12.68 -2.09
CA SER A 211 -10.48 12.41 -1.95
C SER A 211 -9.99 11.51 -3.09
N ARG A 212 -8.69 11.54 -3.35
CA ARG A 212 -8.04 10.60 -4.28
C ARG A 212 -7.86 9.22 -3.67
N TYR A 213 -7.87 9.12 -2.34
CA TYR A 213 -7.58 7.92 -1.59
C TYR A 213 -8.68 7.63 -0.58
N THR A 214 -8.84 6.36 -0.26
CA THR A 214 -9.88 5.90 0.66
C THR A 214 -9.51 6.20 2.10
N LEU A 215 -10.46 6.71 2.86
CA LEU A 215 -10.34 6.96 4.27
C LEU A 215 -10.47 5.64 5.05
N HIS A 216 -9.48 5.31 5.87
CA HIS A 216 -9.56 4.14 6.73
C HIS A 216 -10.56 4.35 7.88
N HIS A 217 -11.29 3.30 8.20
CA HIS A 217 -12.09 3.25 9.42
C HIS A 217 -11.18 3.36 10.66
N PRO A 218 -11.62 4.01 11.74
CA PRO A 218 -10.81 4.14 12.97
C PRO A 218 -10.27 2.82 13.52
N TYR A 219 -11.05 1.74 13.44
CA TYR A 219 -10.60 0.40 13.80
C TYR A 219 -9.38 -0.05 12.97
N VAL A 220 -9.43 0.17 11.66
CA VAL A 220 -8.34 -0.18 10.74
C VAL A 220 -7.14 0.73 10.94
N ALA A 221 -7.38 2.03 11.11
CA ALA A 221 -6.33 3.01 11.41
C ALA A 221 -5.56 2.65 12.69
N ARG A 222 -6.25 2.11 13.70
CA ARG A 222 -5.60 1.60 14.91
C ARG A 222 -4.67 0.42 14.63
N ILE A 223 -5.09 -0.53 13.79
CA ILE A 223 -4.23 -1.66 13.40
C ILE A 223 -2.98 -1.16 12.67
N ILE A 224 -3.14 -0.17 11.78
CA ILE A 224 -2.00 0.48 11.10
C ILE A 224 -1.06 1.12 12.13
N GLN A 225 -1.58 1.84 13.10
CA GLN A 225 -0.77 2.46 14.15
C GLN A 225 0.00 1.42 14.97
N ASP A 226 -0.67 0.34 15.36
CA ASP A 226 -0.02 -0.75 16.12
C ASP A 226 1.05 -1.45 15.27
N TRP A 227 0.80 -1.64 13.98
CA TRP A 227 1.80 -2.14 13.06
C TRP A 227 3.03 -1.23 12.98
N LEU A 228 2.81 0.06 12.82
CA LEU A 228 3.89 1.05 12.73
C LEU A 228 4.70 1.16 14.02
N LYS A 229 4.07 1.07 15.18
CA LYS A 229 4.75 1.03 16.48
C LYS A 229 5.64 -0.20 16.64
N ASN A 230 5.19 -1.34 16.12
CA ASN A 230 5.91 -2.60 16.20
C ASN A 230 6.94 -2.79 15.08
N GLY A 231 6.92 -1.92 14.08
CA GLY A 231 7.91 -1.88 13.02
C GLY A 231 9.25 -1.34 13.50
N ALA A 232 10.32 -1.74 12.84
CA ALA A 232 11.60 -1.11 13.06
C ALA A 232 11.61 0.28 12.42
N VAL A 233 12.16 1.24 13.13
CA VAL A 233 12.40 2.59 12.61
C VAL A 233 13.90 2.87 12.58
N VAL A 234 14.31 3.72 11.65
CA VAL A 234 15.68 4.18 11.55
C VAL A 234 15.80 5.52 12.28
N ILE A 235 16.57 5.53 13.37
CA ILE A 235 16.89 6.74 14.11
C ILE A 235 18.41 6.89 14.11
N ASN A 236 18.90 8.01 13.64
CA ASN A 236 20.36 8.30 13.56
C ASN A 236 21.19 7.19 12.89
N ASN A 237 20.64 6.58 11.83
CA ASN A 237 21.22 5.45 11.09
C ASN A 237 21.24 4.10 11.84
N ASP A 238 20.57 3.98 12.97
CA ASP A 238 20.40 2.73 13.70
C ASP A 238 18.94 2.23 13.59
N TYR A 239 18.79 0.91 13.61
CA TYR A 239 17.47 0.29 13.67
C TYR A 239 16.95 0.31 15.10
N MET A 240 15.80 0.92 15.27
CA MET A 240 15.10 1.00 16.54
C MET A 240 13.74 0.37 16.44
N VAL A 241 13.32 -0.33 17.48
CA VAL A 241 11.99 -0.91 17.61
C VAL A 241 11.29 -0.32 18.81
N TRP A 242 10.02 -0.01 18.68
CA TRP A 242 9.22 0.45 19.79
C TRP A 242 9.05 -0.64 20.85
N ASP A 243 9.41 -0.33 22.09
CA ASP A 243 9.18 -1.17 23.27
C ASP A 243 7.99 -0.61 24.04
N GLU A 244 6.84 -1.28 23.94
CA GLU A 244 5.61 -0.79 24.58
C GLU A 244 5.68 -0.79 26.11
N LEU A 245 6.39 -1.74 26.70
CA LEU A 245 6.53 -1.82 28.15
C LEU A 245 7.34 -0.64 28.70
N LYS A 246 8.33 -0.20 27.94
CA LYS A 246 9.20 0.91 28.31
C LYS A 246 8.75 2.24 27.72
N ASN A 247 7.79 2.21 26.79
CA ASN A 247 7.32 3.38 26.04
C ASN A 247 8.45 4.17 25.39
N ILE A 248 9.42 3.47 24.80
CA ILE A 248 10.60 4.03 24.13
C ILE A 248 11.01 3.20 22.94
N TYR A 249 11.75 3.80 22.02
CA TYR A 249 12.46 3.04 21.01
C TYR A 249 13.73 2.41 21.58
N VAL A 250 13.91 1.12 21.38
CA VAL A 250 15.11 0.40 21.81
C VAL A 250 15.82 -0.20 20.60
N TYR A 251 17.14 -0.22 20.67
CA TYR A 251 17.96 -0.93 19.70
C TYR A 251 17.72 -2.44 19.89
N LYS A 252 17.14 -3.09 18.91
CA LYS A 252 17.18 -4.54 18.82
C LYS A 252 18.46 -4.93 18.09
N GLY A 253 19.54 -5.09 18.83
CA GLY A 253 20.75 -5.70 18.32
C GLY A 253 20.43 -7.09 17.83
N THR A 254 20.21 -7.24 16.56
CA THR A 254 20.44 -8.50 15.89
C THR A 254 21.93 -8.56 15.64
N ASN A 255 22.55 -9.74 15.64
CA ASN A 255 23.92 -9.93 15.18
C ASN A 255 24.12 -9.52 13.71
N PHE A 256 23.09 -9.03 13.09
CA PHE A 256 23.01 -8.45 11.77
C PHE A 256 23.07 -6.92 11.87
N LYS A 257 24.24 -6.37 11.71
CA LYS A 257 24.38 -4.98 11.32
C LYS A 257 24.04 -4.88 9.84
N VAL A 258 22.83 -4.52 9.53
CA VAL A 258 22.50 -4.09 8.15
C VAL A 258 23.11 -2.70 8.00
N PRO A 259 24.12 -2.51 7.15
CA PRO A 259 24.68 -1.17 6.93
C PRO A 259 23.65 -0.33 6.19
N ILE A 260 23.03 0.59 6.91
CA ILE A 260 22.20 1.60 6.30
C ILE A 260 23.14 2.62 5.67
N LYS A 261 23.23 2.63 4.37
CA LYS A 261 23.71 3.81 3.69
C LYS A 261 22.70 4.91 3.91
N LYS A 262 23.14 6.11 4.35
CA LYS A 262 22.30 7.30 4.27
C LYS A 262 21.65 7.30 2.90
N GLY A 263 20.34 7.10 2.88
CA GLY A 263 19.60 7.18 1.64
C GLY A 263 19.87 8.55 1.05
N VAL A 264 20.27 8.56 -0.18
CA VAL A 264 20.23 9.79 -0.97
C VAL A 264 18.75 10.12 -1.08
N PRO A 265 18.33 11.33 -0.75
CA PRO A 265 16.94 11.74 -0.86
C PRO A 265 16.43 11.61 -2.28
#